data_191d13918ace907921715e7e68fb8946
#
_entry.id   191d13918ace907921715e7e68fb8946
#
_cell.length_a   1.000
_cell.length_b   1.000
_cell.length_c   1.000
_cell.angle_alpha   90.00
_cell.angle_beta   90.00
_cell.angle_gamma   90.00
#
_symmetry.space_group_name_H-M   'P 1'
#
loop_
_entity.id
_entity.type
_entity.pdbx_description
1 polymer ?
#
loop_
_entity_poly.entity_id
_entity_poly.type
_entity_poly.pdbx_seq_one_letter_code
_entity_poly.pdbx_strand_id
1 'polypeptide(L)'
;MIVALRRSIRVGPRAGSPLEEFGVEPDKTHLMTRRDILENNCDLLARAARIIRQQPSFTLSATPVKRKGARGVVVSATSKLPPAKANRRISRLDVYVNNRPLRSIDAREGAVAATEISLGQEHKRNSRVEVEARDQAGRLTAFRRTVVR
;
A
#
# COMPACT_ATOMS: atom_id res chain seq x y z
N MET A 1 1.65 -38.31 -20.34
CA MET A 1 1.11 -37.00 -20.75
C MET A 1 0.45 -36.38 -19.51
N ILE A 2 0.96 -35.24 -18.99
CA ILE A 2 0.37 -34.54 -17.84
C ILE A 2 -0.52 -33.45 -18.42
N VAL A 3 -1.81 -33.49 -18.12
CA VAL A 3 -2.78 -32.47 -18.52
C VAL A 3 -3.03 -31.59 -17.32
N ALA A 4 -2.79 -30.27 -17.45
CA ALA A 4 -3.12 -29.29 -16.41
C ALA A 4 -4.64 -29.12 -16.33
N LEU A 5 -5.23 -29.49 -15.19
CA LEU A 5 -6.67 -29.38 -14.93
C LEU A 5 -7.04 -28.05 -14.26
N ARG A 6 -6.09 -27.15 -14.03
CA ARG A 6 -6.31 -25.85 -13.40
C ARG A 6 -6.02 -24.73 -14.37
N ARG A 7 -6.92 -23.76 -14.42
CA ARG A 7 -6.79 -22.54 -15.21
C ARG A 7 -6.69 -21.33 -14.27
N SER A 8 -5.63 -20.55 -14.40
CA SER A 8 -5.47 -19.31 -13.65
C SER A 8 -6.20 -18.17 -14.36
N ILE A 9 -7.10 -17.49 -13.66
CA ILE A 9 -7.90 -16.37 -14.20
C ILE A 9 -7.55 -15.10 -13.42
N ARG A 10 -7.42 -13.99 -14.12
CA ARG A 10 -7.16 -12.69 -13.51
C ARG A 10 -8.37 -12.17 -12.75
N VAL A 11 -8.10 -11.45 -11.66
CA VAL A 11 -9.10 -10.71 -10.88
C VAL A 11 -8.86 -9.19 -11.02
N GLY A 12 -9.84 -8.37 -10.63
CA GLY A 12 -9.77 -6.92 -10.74
C GLY A 12 -10.20 -6.39 -12.10
N PRO A 13 -9.62 -5.29 -12.61
CA PRO A 13 -10.05 -4.65 -13.87
C PRO A 13 -9.98 -5.54 -15.11
N ARG A 14 -9.19 -6.61 -15.06
CA ARG A 14 -9.03 -7.61 -16.13
C ARG A 14 -9.58 -8.98 -15.73
N ALA A 15 -10.57 -9.01 -14.83
CA ALA A 15 -11.20 -10.26 -14.39
C ALA A 15 -11.73 -11.08 -15.55
N GLY A 16 -11.58 -12.40 -15.46
CA GLY A 16 -12.05 -13.35 -16.46
C GLY A 16 -11.06 -13.64 -17.59
N SER A 17 -9.99 -12.85 -17.79
CA SER A 17 -8.98 -13.15 -18.81
C SER A 17 -8.00 -14.25 -18.32
N PRO A 18 -7.71 -15.27 -19.13
CA PRO A 18 -6.76 -16.32 -18.77
C PRO A 18 -5.33 -15.80 -18.76
N LEU A 19 -4.51 -16.29 -17.83
CA LEU A 19 -3.09 -15.94 -17.74
C LEU A 19 -2.22 -16.75 -18.72
N GLU A 20 -2.60 -18.00 -18.97
CA GLU A 20 -1.75 -18.99 -19.61
C GLU A 20 -1.82 -18.98 -21.15
N GLU A 21 -2.96 -18.61 -21.73
CA GLU A 21 -3.16 -18.65 -23.20
C GLU A 21 -2.70 -17.38 -23.92
N PHE A 22 -2.80 -16.23 -23.28
CA PHE A 22 -2.49 -14.91 -23.90
C PHE A 22 -1.28 -14.21 -23.30
N GLY A 23 -0.61 -14.87 -22.33
CA GLY A 23 0.51 -14.26 -21.61
C GLY A 23 0.10 -13.04 -20.77
N VAL A 24 1.09 -12.24 -20.39
CA VAL A 24 0.89 -11.00 -19.64
C VAL A 24 0.98 -9.83 -20.59
N GLU A 25 -0.16 -9.18 -20.86
CA GLU A 25 -0.17 -7.92 -21.58
C GLU A 25 0.40 -6.80 -20.68
N PRO A 26 1.47 -6.12 -21.12
CA PRO A 26 2.09 -5.07 -20.31
C PRO A 26 1.21 -3.81 -20.29
N ASP A 27 1.08 -3.17 -19.13
CA ASP A 27 0.40 -1.88 -18.99
C ASP A 27 1.14 -0.74 -19.70
N LYS A 28 2.45 -0.89 -19.89
CA LYS A 28 3.32 0.05 -20.59
C LYS A 28 4.34 -0.71 -21.39
N THR A 29 4.32 -0.52 -22.70
CA THR A 29 5.30 -1.12 -23.62
C THR A 29 6.56 -0.27 -23.67
N HIS A 30 7.71 -0.91 -23.78
CA HIS A 30 8.98 -0.29 -24.11
C HIS A 30 9.58 -1.01 -25.31
N LEU A 31 9.84 -0.27 -26.36
CA LEU A 31 10.55 -0.80 -27.50
C LEU A 31 12.04 -0.77 -27.17
N MET A 32 12.69 -1.93 -27.29
CA MET A 32 14.12 -2.08 -27.01
C MET A 32 14.94 -1.18 -27.92
N THR A 33 15.81 -0.39 -27.31
CA THR A 33 16.71 0.52 -28.03
C THR A 33 18.10 -0.13 -28.22
N ARG A 34 18.93 0.46 -29.09
CA ARG A 34 20.33 0.03 -29.21
C ARG A 34 21.08 0.13 -27.87
N ARG A 35 20.78 1.16 -27.05
CA ARG A 35 21.40 1.33 -25.73
C ARG A 35 20.92 0.27 -24.72
N ASP A 36 19.70 -0.19 -24.84
CA ASP A 36 19.23 -1.29 -23.99
C ASP A 36 20.03 -2.57 -24.25
N ILE A 37 20.36 -2.83 -25.52
CA ILE A 37 21.14 -4.02 -25.90
C ILE A 37 22.60 -3.91 -25.45
N LEU A 38 23.23 -2.74 -25.63
CA LEU A 38 24.67 -2.54 -25.41
C LEU A 38 25.00 -2.13 -23.97
N GLU A 39 24.06 -1.52 -23.24
CA GLU A 39 24.28 -0.86 -21.93
C GLU A 39 23.30 -1.38 -20.86
N ASN A 40 23.06 -2.69 -20.79
CA ASN A 40 22.28 -3.34 -19.74
C ASN A 40 20.90 -2.70 -19.49
N ASN A 41 20.10 -2.53 -20.53
CA ASN A 41 18.73 -1.98 -20.46
C ASN A 41 18.67 -0.54 -19.92
N CYS A 42 19.65 0.30 -20.27
CA CYS A 42 19.77 1.65 -19.73
C CYS A 42 18.53 2.52 -19.98
N ASP A 43 17.98 2.52 -21.19
CA ASP A 43 16.80 3.33 -21.54
C ASP A 43 15.51 2.76 -20.92
N LEU A 44 15.39 1.43 -20.82
CA LEU A 44 14.30 0.76 -20.13
C LEU A 44 14.28 1.15 -18.64
N LEU A 45 15.44 1.09 -17.97
CA LEU A 45 15.57 1.45 -16.56
C LEU A 45 15.27 2.93 -16.32
N ALA A 46 15.77 3.82 -17.19
CA ALA A 46 15.47 5.25 -17.13
C ALA A 46 13.97 5.53 -17.28
N ARG A 47 13.32 4.84 -18.23
CA ARG A 47 11.86 4.94 -18.44
C ARG A 47 11.08 4.41 -17.24
N ALA A 48 11.43 3.24 -16.71
CA ALA A 48 10.82 2.66 -15.52
C ALA A 48 10.94 3.59 -14.31
N ALA A 49 12.14 4.14 -14.06
CA ALA A 49 12.38 5.11 -13.00
C ALA A 49 11.51 6.37 -13.14
N ARG A 50 11.32 6.88 -14.37
CA ARG A 50 10.44 8.03 -14.65
C ARG A 50 8.99 7.71 -14.32
N ILE A 51 8.50 6.53 -14.72
CA ILE A 51 7.13 6.08 -14.42
C ILE A 51 6.92 5.95 -12.92
N ILE A 52 7.88 5.35 -12.21
CA ILE A 52 7.81 5.17 -10.74
C ILE A 52 7.79 6.52 -10.03
N ARG A 53 8.64 7.49 -10.43
CA ARG A 53 8.65 8.85 -9.84
C ARG A 53 7.33 9.59 -10.01
N GLN A 54 6.55 9.26 -11.01
CA GLN A 54 5.21 9.85 -11.26
C GLN A 54 4.10 9.13 -10.48
N GLN A 55 4.42 8.05 -9.77
CA GLN A 55 3.43 7.38 -8.95
C GLN A 55 3.24 8.12 -7.61
N PRO A 56 2.03 8.06 -7.03
CA PRO A 56 1.82 8.53 -5.67
C PRO A 56 2.75 7.80 -4.70
N SER A 57 3.39 8.53 -3.81
CA SER A 57 4.11 7.93 -2.71
C SER A 57 3.36 8.18 -1.40
N PHE A 58 3.26 7.14 -0.58
CA PHE A 58 2.59 7.18 0.70
C PHE A 58 3.57 6.76 1.79
N THR A 59 3.66 7.54 2.85
CA THR A 59 4.42 7.16 4.04
C THR A 59 3.42 6.90 5.15
N LEU A 60 3.46 5.71 5.72
CA LEU A 60 2.62 5.29 6.83
C LEU A 60 3.52 4.76 7.94
N SER A 61 3.44 5.33 9.13
CA SER A 61 4.14 4.85 10.31
C SER A 61 3.17 4.38 11.39
N ALA A 62 3.58 3.35 12.12
CA ALA A 62 2.87 2.84 13.28
C ALA A 62 3.93 2.36 14.28
N THR A 63 4.16 3.17 15.31
CA THR A 63 5.21 2.92 16.32
C THR A 63 4.58 2.58 17.67
N PRO A 64 4.87 1.41 18.25
CA PRO A 64 4.40 1.06 19.57
C PRO A 64 4.92 2.03 20.62
N VAL A 65 4.06 2.44 21.55
CA VAL A 65 4.42 3.30 22.68
C VAL A 65 3.88 2.71 23.98
N LYS A 66 4.60 2.97 25.06
CA LYS A 66 4.18 2.61 26.43
C LYS A 66 4.32 3.83 27.31
N ARG A 67 3.21 4.32 27.88
CA ARG A 67 3.21 5.46 28.80
C ARG A 67 2.42 5.12 30.06
N LYS A 68 3.02 5.35 31.23
CA LYS A 68 2.39 5.15 32.56
C LYS A 68 1.63 3.81 32.67
N GLY A 69 2.21 2.73 32.15
CA GLY A 69 1.58 1.40 32.18
C GLY A 69 0.54 1.14 31.08
N ALA A 70 0.03 2.14 30.40
CA ALA A 70 -0.85 1.99 29.23
C ALA A 70 -0.03 1.70 27.96
N ARG A 71 -0.58 0.85 27.10
CA ARG A 71 -0.03 0.54 25.79
C ARG A 71 -0.76 1.31 24.71
N GLY A 72 -0.03 1.75 23.72
CA GLY A 72 -0.59 2.47 22.59
C GLY A 72 0.23 2.29 21.33
N VAL A 73 -0.22 2.91 20.28
CA VAL A 73 0.50 3.05 19.02
C VAL A 73 0.39 4.50 18.56
N VAL A 74 1.51 5.08 18.16
CA VAL A 74 1.52 6.38 17.46
C VAL A 74 1.46 6.09 15.98
N VAL A 75 0.43 6.60 15.32
CA VAL A 75 0.23 6.49 13.87
C VAL A 75 0.41 7.84 13.21
N SER A 76 1.03 7.87 12.05
CA SER A 76 1.06 9.03 11.18
C SER A 76 1.07 8.61 9.71
N ALA A 77 0.56 9.47 8.86
CA ALA A 77 0.56 9.22 7.43
C ALA A 77 0.74 10.51 6.63
N THR A 78 1.45 10.42 5.51
CA THR A 78 1.57 11.50 4.54
C THR A 78 1.49 10.95 3.13
N SER A 79 0.95 11.76 2.21
CA SER A 79 0.91 11.45 0.78
C SER A 79 1.65 12.53 0.01
N LYS A 80 2.63 12.14 -0.83
CA LYS A 80 3.21 12.99 -1.86
C LYS A 80 2.61 12.59 -3.20
N LEU A 81 1.89 13.50 -3.81
CA LEU A 81 1.15 13.23 -5.03
C LEU A 81 1.55 14.22 -6.11
N PRO A 82 1.78 13.76 -7.35
CA PRO A 82 1.80 14.65 -8.48
C PRO A 82 0.42 15.31 -8.66
N PRO A 83 0.33 16.54 -9.18
CA PRO A 83 -0.94 17.30 -9.31
C PRO A 83 -2.05 16.50 -10.00
N ALA A 84 -1.70 15.73 -11.03
CA ALA A 84 -2.64 14.91 -11.79
C ALA A 84 -3.29 13.75 -11.01
N LYS A 85 -2.83 13.47 -9.79
CA LYS A 85 -3.31 12.34 -8.96
C LYS A 85 -3.80 12.79 -7.57
N ALA A 86 -4.22 14.05 -7.44
CA ALA A 86 -4.69 14.62 -6.18
C ALA A 86 -5.87 13.85 -5.55
N ASN A 87 -6.71 13.20 -6.37
CA ASN A 87 -7.83 12.37 -5.92
C ASN A 87 -7.41 11.08 -5.19
N ARG A 88 -6.12 10.72 -5.22
CA ARG A 88 -5.59 9.56 -4.50
C ARG A 88 -4.97 9.92 -3.14
N ARG A 89 -5.23 11.12 -2.64
CA ARG A 89 -4.79 11.51 -1.29
C ARG A 89 -5.39 10.58 -0.24
N ILE A 90 -4.63 10.34 0.82
CA ILE A 90 -5.17 9.65 1.99
C ILE A 90 -6.31 10.50 2.54
N SER A 91 -7.47 9.88 2.71
CA SER A 91 -8.66 10.50 3.32
C SER A 91 -8.89 9.99 4.73
N ARG A 92 -8.47 8.75 5.03
CA ARG A 92 -8.73 8.10 6.30
C ARG A 92 -7.66 7.08 6.65
N LEU A 93 -7.38 6.94 7.95
CA LEU A 93 -6.65 5.82 8.53
C LEU A 93 -7.62 4.96 9.35
N ASP A 94 -7.66 3.67 9.04
CA ASP A 94 -8.39 2.68 9.83
C ASP A 94 -7.39 1.86 10.65
N VAL A 95 -7.61 1.76 11.95
CA VAL A 95 -6.74 1.04 12.88
C VAL A 95 -7.47 -0.17 13.43
N TYR A 96 -6.84 -1.32 13.31
CA TYR A 96 -7.34 -2.61 13.77
C TYR A 96 -6.41 -3.18 14.83
N VAL A 97 -6.98 -3.88 15.81
CA VAL A 97 -6.22 -4.65 16.79
C VAL A 97 -6.73 -6.08 16.79
N ASN A 98 -5.82 -7.03 16.54
CA ASN A 98 -6.16 -8.45 16.43
C ASN A 98 -7.34 -8.70 15.45
N ASN A 99 -7.32 -8.04 14.29
CA ASN A 99 -8.33 -8.07 13.24
C ASN A 99 -9.70 -7.41 13.62
N ARG A 100 -9.79 -6.72 14.75
CA ARG A 100 -11.01 -5.98 15.14
C ARG A 100 -10.79 -4.49 14.93
N PRO A 101 -11.75 -3.78 14.33
CA PRO A 101 -11.64 -2.34 14.16
C PRO A 101 -11.59 -1.65 15.53
N LEU A 102 -10.62 -0.77 15.72
CA LEU A 102 -10.46 0.01 16.93
C LEU A 102 -10.86 1.46 16.73
N ARG A 103 -10.33 2.10 15.68
CA ARG A 103 -10.53 3.52 15.43
C ARG A 103 -10.31 3.87 13.96
N SER A 104 -11.09 4.85 13.47
CA SER A 104 -10.82 5.55 12.21
C SER A 104 -10.43 7.00 12.49
N ILE A 105 -9.50 7.52 11.71
CA ILE A 105 -8.97 8.90 11.82
C ILE A 105 -9.04 9.52 10.44
N ASP A 106 -9.76 10.63 10.32
CA ASP A 106 -9.83 11.37 9.06
C ASP A 106 -8.52 12.13 8.81
N ALA A 107 -8.07 12.09 7.57
CA ALA A 107 -6.88 12.80 7.14
C ALA A 107 -7.24 14.22 6.71
N ARG A 108 -6.43 15.19 7.12
CA ARG A 108 -6.52 16.57 6.63
C ARG A 108 -5.49 16.77 5.52
N GLU A 109 -5.93 17.26 4.37
CA GLU A 109 -5.07 17.54 3.21
C GLU A 109 -4.16 16.38 2.76
N GLY A 110 -4.61 15.13 2.99
CA GLY A 110 -3.85 13.94 2.64
C GLY A 110 -2.77 13.54 3.64
N ALA A 111 -2.82 14.11 4.85
CA ALA A 111 -1.91 13.77 5.94
C ALA A 111 -2.66 13.51 7.25
N VAL A 112 -2.09 12.65 8.07
CA VAL A 112 -2.48 12.46 9.47
C VAL A 112 -1.26 12.73 10.33
N ALA A 113 -1.34 13.76 11.17
CA ALA A 113 -0.30 14.08 12.14
C ALA A 113 -0.11 12.91 13.12
N ALA A 114 1.06 12.87 13.77
CA ALA A 114 1.35 11.82 14.75
C ALA A 114 0.27 11.80 15.85
N THR A 115 -0.58 10.78 15.80
CA THR A 115 -1.73 10.61 16.69
C THR A 115 -1.51 9.37 17.54
N GLU A 116 -1.55 9.53 18.86
CA GLU A 116 -1.47 8.43 19.80
C GLU A 116 -2.85 7.77 19.98
N ILE A 117 -2.87 6.45 19.85
CA ILE A 117 -4.06 5.61 20.04
C ILE A 117 -3.79 4.68 21.21
N SER A 118 -4.56 4.82 22.28
CA SER A 118 -4.51 3.88 23.41
C SER A 118 -5.20 2.58 23.01
N LEU A 119 -4.57 1.45 23.35
CA LEU A 119 -5.11 0.13 23.06
C LEU A 119 -6.08 -0.38 24.16
N GLY A 120 -6.26 0.36 25.26
CA GLY A 120 -7.06 -0.10 26.39
C GLY A 120 -6.40 -1.24 27.17
N GLN A 121 -6.97 -1.56 28.35
CA GLN A 121 -6.44 -2.64 29.21
C GLN A 121 -6.83 -4.04 28.73
N GLU A 122 -7.84 -4.16 27.91
CA GLU A 122 -8.35 -5.43 27.35
C GLU A 122 -7.40 -6.05 26.29
N HIS A 123 -6.49 -5.27 25.72
CA HIS A 123 -5.51 -5.77 24.76
C HIS A 123 -4.26 -6.28 25.47
N LYS A 124 -4.11 -7.62 25.44
CA LYS A 124 -2.99 -8.37 26.07
C LYS A 124 -1.64 -8.04 25.41
N ARG A 125 -0.55 -8.47 26.07
CA ARG A 125 0.80 -8.46 25.46
C ARG A 125 0.76 -9.15 24.09
N ASN A 126 1.57 -8.64 23.17
CA ASN A 126 1.67 -9.12 21.78
C ASN A 126 0.42 -8.90 20.92
N SER A 127 -0.32 -7.82 21.15
CA SER A 127 -1.42 -7.45 20.27
C SER A 127 -0.89 -6.98 18.92
N ARG A 128 -1.44 -7.56 17.84
CA ARG A 128 -1.15 -7.18 16.47
C ARG A 128 -1.97 -5.96 16.10
N VAL A 129 -1.29 -4.88 15.78
CA VAL A 129 -1.91 -3.64 15.30
C VAL A 129 -1.68 -3.52 13.79
N GLU A 130 -2.76 -3.29 13.07
CA GLU A 130 -2.77 -3.06 11.63
C GLU A 130 -3.35 -1.67 11.36
N VAL A 131 -2.68 -0.93 10.50
CA VAL A 131 -3.09 0.42 10.09
C VAL A 131 -3.23 0.43 8.59
N GLU A 132 -4.41 0.80 8.12
CA GLU A 132 -4.74 0.93 6.70
C GLU A 132 -4.99 2.39 6.36
N ALA A 133 -4.31 2.89 5.35
CA ALA A 133 -4.58 4.21 4.78
C ALA A 133 -5.46 4.04 3.54
N ARG A 134 -6.55 4.79 3.47
CA ARG A 134 -7.52 4.75 2.36
C ARG A 134 -7.67 6.11 1.70
N ASP A 135 -7.90 6.11 0.39
CA ASP A 135 -8.23 7.32 -0.37
C ASP A 135 -9.74 7.66 -0.27
N GLN A 136 -10.15 8.76 -0.90
CA GLN A 136 -11.55 9.19 -0.93
C GLN A 136 -12.52 8.16 -1.54
N ALA A 137 -12.03 7.31 -2.41
CA ALA A 137 -12.82 6.22 -2.99
C ALA A 137 -12.81 4.94 -2.14
N GLY A 138 -12.23 4.99 -0.92
CA GLY A 138 -12.12 3.85 -0.01
C GLY A 138 -11.05 2.82 -0.40
N ARG A 139 -10.25 3.07 -1.45
CA ARG A 139 -9.21 2.14 -1.90
C ARG A 139 -8.02 2.18 -0.94
N LEU A 140 -7.48 1.01 -0.65
CA LEU A 140 -6.26 0.87 0.14
C LEU A 140 -5.07 1.51 -0.60
N THR A 141 -4.40 2.45 0.04
CA THR A 141 -3.24 3.17 -0.51
C THR A 141 -1.94 2.80 0.17
N ALA A 142 -1.99 2.53 1.48
CA ALA A 142 -0.85 2.06 2.26
C ALA A 142 -1.32 1.17 3.40
N PHE A 143 -0.44 0.28 3.84
CA PHE A 143 -0.69 -0.67 4.91
C PHE A 143 0.55 -0.81 5.79
N ARG A 144 0.35 -0.84 7.10
CA ARG A 144 1.41 -1.10 8.08
C ARG A 144 0.92 -2.03 9.18
N ARG A 145 1.78 -2.97 9.54
CA ARG A 145 1.55 -3.88 10.66
C ARG A 145 2.65 -3.73 11.70
N THR A 146 2.29 -3.74 12.97
CA THR A 146 3.22 -3.74 14.09
C THR A 146 2.71 -4.61 15.23
N VAL A 147 3.58 -4.96 16.16
CA VAL A 147 3.20 -5.73 17.37
C VAL A 147 3.51 -4.87 18.59
N VAL A 148 2.53 -4.70 19.46
CA VAL A 148 2.66 -3.98 20.72
C VAL A 148 2.93 -4.99 21.83
N ARG A 149 4.17 -4.98 22.34
CA ARG A 149 4.67 -5.89 23.37
C ARG A 149 4.45 -5.37 24.79
#